data_d22d31d3de26d79eef3efbe73a4ccecf
#
_entry.id   d22d31d3de26d79eef3efbe73a4ccecf
#
_cell.length_a   1.000
_cell.length_b   1.000
_cell.length_c   1.000
_cell.angle_alpha   90.00
_cell.angle_beta   90.00
_cell.angle_gamma   90.00
#
_symmetry.space_group_name_H-M   'P 1'
#
loop_
_entity.id
_entity.type
_entity.pdbx_description
1 polymer ?
#
loop_
_entity_poly.entity_id
_entity_poly.type
_entity_poly.pdbx_seq_one_letter_code
_entity_poly.pdbx_strand_id
1 'polypeptide(L)'
;MWRYEARVGYECTQAREFVKLTKTGQPFVVSIYENGYLCTLKRIVNVKIKEVVSALERFAPLPLQADFDNAGLQVGLTEAEVSGALLCLDVTEQIVDEAVRLGCNLIVSHHPLIFRKLSCVCGADYVQRTVIKAIKNDVVIVSMHTNMDSAWGGVNCKIAEKMGLENLRFFGKQREVPVPGDDDRDRSVIVRGGDGVIGEFAKPMAADDFVTMLKRVFDVECLMANQLLRREIRKVAICGGAGSFLLGEAIGEGADAFVTGEMGYHDYFGHEQQIQIAVMGHYQSEQYTNEVFRDIVQNACPGVSCHMAKTNTNPIIYL
;
A
#
# COMPACT_ATOMS: atom_id res chain seq x y z
N MET A 1 37.97 -9.02 22.86
CA MET A 1 37.10 -10.22 22.94
C MET A 1 36.20 -10.03 24.15
N TRP A 2 34.93 -9.59 23.92
CA TRP A 2 33.95 -9.37 24.98
C TRP A 2 32.84 -10.38 24.77
N ARG A 3 32.64 -11.30 25.72
CA ARG A 3 31.48 -12.18 25.77
C ARG A 3 30.38 -11.49 26.58
N TYR A 4 29.15 -11.49 26.05
CA TYR A 4 27.96 -11.06 26.76
C TYR A 4 26.96 -12.23 26.81
N GLU A 5 26.58 -12.63 28.02
CA GLU A 5 25.45 -13.52 28.27
C GLU A 5 24.20 -12.66 28.50
N ALA A 6 23.15 -12.90 27.73
CA ALA A 6 21.86 -12.27 27.92
C ALA A 6 21.04 -13.05 28.96
N ARG A 7 20.58 -12.35 30.02
CA ARG A 7 19.49 -12.84 30.88
C ARG A 7 18.19 -12.11 30.51
N VAL A 8 17.15 -12.87 30.28
CA VAL A 8 15.81 -12.45 29.91
C VAL A 8 15.02 -12.08 31.18
N GLY A 9 14.28 -10.96 31.10
CA GLY A 9 13.12 -10.67 31.93
C GLY A 9 13.33 -9.57 32.99
N TYR A 10 12.98 -8.32 32.58
CA TYR A 10 12.32 -7.30 33.41
C TYR A 10 11.93 -6.13 32.49
N GLU A 11 10.68 -5.68 32.56
CA GLU A 11 10.23 -4.43 31.91
C GLU A 11 10.92 -3.24 32.59
N CYS A 12 11.72 -2.50 31.81
CA CYS A 12 12.41 -1.31 32.28
C CYS A 12 11.83 -0.07 31.61
N THR A 13 11.33 0.88 32.39
CA THR A 13 10.53 2.02 31.92
C THR A 13 11.34 3.27 31.55
N GLN A 14 12.66 3.30 31.76
CA GLN A 14 13.51 4.45 31.38
C GLN A 14 14.87 3.98 30.85
N ALA A 15 15.18 4.39 29.59
CA ALA A 15 16.48 4.20 28.97
C ALA A 15 17.09 5.55 28.59
N ARG A 16 18.42 5.71 28.76
CA ARG A 16 19.18 6.83 28.16
C ARG A 16 19.84 6.34 26.90
N GLU A 17 19.60 7.02 25.78
CA GLU A 17 20.19 6.70 24.49
C GLU A 17 21.42 7.56 24.21
N PHE A 18 22.50 6.95 23.72
CA PHE A 18 23.74 7.61 23.32
C PHE A 18 24.12 7.15 21.94
N VAL A 19 24.47 8.11 21.09
CA VAL A 19 25.07 7.82 19.78
C VAL A 19 26.57 7.65 19.96
N LYS A 20 27.12 6.51 19.51
CA LYS A 20 28.56 6.24 19.47
C LYS A 20 28.99 5.86 18.06
N LEU A 21 30.26 6.11 17.74
CA LEU A 21 30.85 5.69 16.46
C LEU A 21 31.60 4.37 16.61
N THR A 22 31.48 3.50 15.63
CA THR A 22 32.35 2.31 15.51
C THR A 22 33.78 2.76 15.21
N LYS A 23 34.77 1.83 15.30
CA LYS A 23 36.15 2.09 14.86
C LYS A 23 36.26 2.46 13.37
N THR A 24 35.26 2.12 12.58
CA THR A 24 35.13 2.47 11.15
C THR A 24 34.30 3.72 10.90
N GLY A 25 33.93 4.49 11.95
CA GLY A 25 33.19 5.74 11.83
C GLY A 25 31.69 5.60 11.66
N GLN A 26 31.13 4.39 11.70
CA GLN A 26 29.67 4.21 11.57
C GLN A 26 28.94 4.46 12.90
N PRO A 27 27.89 5.29 12.91
CA PRO A 27 27.13 5.58 14.12
C PRO A 27 26.26 4.39 14.55
N PHE A 28 26.09 4.22 15.87
CA PHE A 28 25.17 3.28 16.46
C PHE A 28 24.60 3.84 17.76
N VAL A 29 23.35 3.49 18.08
CA VAL A 29 22.69 3.88 19.33
C VAL A 29 22.95 2.82 20.39
N VAL A 30 23.36 3.29 21.57
CA VAL A 30 23.51 2.49 22.77
C VAL A 30 22.42 2.94 23.74
N SER A 31 21.46 2.08 24.03
CA SER A 31 20.46 2.32 25.06
C SER A 31 20.96 1.73 26.38
N ILE A 32 21.15 2.59 27.41
CA ILE A 32 21.59 2.18 28.74
C ILE A 32 20.42 2.39 29.71
N TYR A 33 20.02 1.33 30.37
CA TYR A 33 19.00 1.38 31.43
C TYR A 33 19.65 1.73 32.79
N GLU A 34 18.86 2.25 33.72
CA GLU A 34 19.35 2.71 35.06
C GLU A 34 20.14 1.65 35.85
N ASN A 35 19.96 0.38 35.51
CA ASN A 35 20.68 -0.74 36.15
C ASN A 35 22.00 -1.10 35.47
N GLY A 36 22.51 -0.29 34.52
CA GLY A 36 23.80 -0.48 33.87
C GLY A 36 23.84 -1.58 32.80
N TYR A 37 22.71 -2.13 32.39
CA TYR A 37 22.66 -3.14 31.36
C TYR A 37 22.55 -2.52 29.94
N LEU A 38 23.43 -2.98 29.02
CA LEU A 38 23.40 -2.61 27.62
C LEU A 38 22.30 -3.42 26.91
N CYS A 39 21.24 -2.77 26.45
CA CYS A 39 20.08 -3.52 25.93
C CYS A 39 20.00 -3.59 24.43
N THR A 40 20.51 -2.65 23.66
CA THR A 40 20.43 -2.75 22.18
C THR A 40 21.51 -1.91 21.48
N LEU A 41 22.24 -2.55 20.55
CA LEU A 41 23.04 -1.85 19.56
C LEU A 41 22.18 -1.70 18.29
N LYS A 42 21.52 -0.56 18.12
CA LYS A 42 20.88 -0.23 16.85
C LYS A 42 21.90 0.48 15.96
N ARG A 43 22.24 -0.14 14.85
CA ARG A 43 23.02 0.51 13.78
C ARG A 43 22.16 1.64 13.23
N ILE A 44 22.66 2.88 13.29
CA ILE A 44 22.04 3.99 12.55
C ILE A 44 22.44 3.75 11.10
N VAL A 45 21.52 3.25 10.30
CA VAL A 45 21.64 3.23 8.86
C VAL A 45 20.94 4.49 8.39
N ASN A 46 21.69 5.47 7.92
CA ASN A 46 21.12 6.65 7.30
C ASN A 46 20.55 6.25 5.94
N VAL A 47 19.25 5.97 5.89
CA VAL A 47 18.53 5.63 4.67
C VAL A 47 18.13 6.91 3.97
N LYS A 48 18.48 7.03 2.69
CA LYS A 48 18.02 8.14 1.85
C LYS A 48 16.62 7.85 1.28
N ILE A 49 15.85 8.89 1.02
CA ILE A 49 14.51 8.76 0.43
C ILE A 49 14.56 7.95 -0.88
N LYS A 50 15.59 8.15 -1.73
CA LYS A 50 15.77 7.37 -2.95
C LYS A 50 15.88 5.86 -2.74
N GLU A 51 16.38 5.42 -1.59
CA GLU A 51 16.49 3.98 -1.27
C GLU A 51 15.11 3.39 -0.96
N VAL A 52 14.25 4.16 -0.27
CA VAL A 52 12.85 3.80 -0.05
C VAL A 52 12.07 3.77 -1.38
N VAL A 53 12.24 4.80 -2.22
CA VAL A 53 11.63 4.86 -3.56
C VAL A 53 12.06 3.64 -4.38
N SER A 54 13.36 3.33 -4.42
CA SER A 54 13.88 2.18 -5.15
C SER A 54 13.34 0.85 -4.62
N ALA A 55 13.09 0.74 -3.31
CA ALA A 55 12.47 -0.47 -2.73
C ALA A 55 11.02 -0.64 -3.18
N LEU A 56 10.25 0.45 -3.18
CA LEU A 56 8.86 0.46 -3.66
C LEU A 56 8.79 0.12 -5.15
N GLU A 57 9.66 0.73 -5.98
CA GLU A 57 9.72 0.50 -7.43
C GLU A 57 10.24 -0.89 -7.81
N ARG A 58 11.10 -1.52 -6.99
CA ARG A 58 11.48 -2.92 -7.20
C ARG A 58 10.33 -3.87 -6.93
N PHE A 59 9.51 -3.59 -5.91
CA PHE A 59 8.33 -4.40 -5.61
C PHE A 59 7.24 -4.24 -6.68
N ALA A 60 6.94 -3.01 -7.06
CA ALA A 60 5.94 -2.63 -8.05
C ALA A 60 6.53 -1.67 -9.08
N PRO A 61 7.24 -2.19 -10.11
CA PRO A 61 7.90 -1.37 -11.13
C PRO A 61 6.94 -0.42 -11.84
N LEU A 62 7.36 0.84 -12.06
CA LEU A 62 6.53 1.85 -12.72
C LEU A 62 5.96 1.41 -14.08
N PRO A 63 6.67 0.62 -14.94
CA PRO A 63 6.07 0.14 -16.18
C PRO A 63 4.88 -0.82 -16.02
N LEU A 64 4.55 -1.27 -14.80
CA LEU A 64 3.31 -2.01 -14.53
C LEU A 64 2.08 -1.09 -14.45
N GLN A 65 2.25 0.22 -14.34
CA GLN A 65 1.15 1.17 -14.26
C GLN A 65 0.31 1.19 -15.53
N ALA A 66 -0.94 1.65 -15.41
CA ALA A 66 -1.80 1.90 -16.54
C ALA A 66 -1.29 3.10 -17.39
N ASP A 67 -1.60 3.11 -18.69
CA ASP A 67 -1.09 4.12 -19.63
C ASP A 67 -1.50 5.57 -19.29
N PHE A 68 -2.59 5.75 -18.54
CA PHE A 68 -3.11 7.05 -18.11
C PHE A 68 -2.56 7.52 -16.76
N ASP A 69 -1.81 6.65 -16.05
CA ASP A 69 -1.40 6.86 -14.67
C ASP A 69 -0.17 7.78 -14.54
N ASN A 70 0.07 8.26 -13.33
CA ASN A 70 1.22 9.07 -12.95
C ASN A 70 1.82 8.62 -11.61
N ALA A 71 2.09 7.31 -11.46
CA ALA A 71 2.77 6.78 -10.29
C ALA A 71 4.24 7.23 -10.21
N GLY A 72 4.85 7.10 -9.04
CA GLY A 72 6.24 7.44 -8.75
C GLY A 72 6.40 8.73 -7.95
N LEU A 73 7.58 9.35 -8.06
CA LEU A 73 7.90 10.60 -7.37
C LEU A 73 7.00 11.75 -7.86
N GLN A 74 6.26 12.35 -6.92
CA GLN A 74 5.32 13.45 -7.20
C GLN A 74 5.91 14.82 -6.85
N VAL A 75 6.54 14.94 -5.68
CA VAL A 75 7.05 16.20 -5.14
C VAL A 75 8.34 15.94 -4.37
N GLY A 76 9.31 16.83 -4.49
CA GLY A 76 10.50 16.92 -3.64
C GLY A 76 11.75 16.24 -4.21
N LEU A 77 12.79 16.22 -3.39
CA LEU A 77 14.14 15.73 -3.72
C LEU A 77 14.48 14.50 -2.89
N THR A 78 14.99 13.46 -3.54
CA THR A 78 15.18 12.13 -2.94
C THR A 78 16.54 11.89 -2.29
N GLU A 79 17.46 12.88 -2.34
CA GLU A 79 18.81 12.73 -1.77
C GLU A 79 18.86 12.94 -0.25
N ALA A 80 17.82 13.52 0.35
CA ALA A 80 17.72 13.71 1.79
C ALA A 80 17.61 12.36 2.53
N GLU A 81 18.09 12.34 3.78
CA GLU A 81 17.88 11.22 4.70
C GLU A 81 16.40 11.18 5.14
N VAL A 82 15.87 9.97 5.30
CA VAL A 82 14.51 9.78 5.79
C VAL A 82 14.46 10.01 7.29
N SER A 83 13.70 11.02 7.74
CA SER A 83 13.41 11.23 9.17
C SER A 83 12.25 10.36 9.66
N GLY A 84 11.32 10.03 8.77
CA GLY A 84 10.17 9.16 8.96
C GLY A 84 9.32 9.12 7.70
N ALA A 85 8.53 8.08 7.54
CA ALA A 85 7.58 7.92 6.44
C ALA A 85 6.14 7.88 6.96
N LEU A 86 5.26 8.73 6.41
CA LEU A 86 3.82 8.67 6.61
C LEU A 86 3.19 7.93 5.43
N LEU A 87 2.41 6.87 5.72
CA LEU A 87 1.76 6.02 4.73
C LEU A 87 0.27 6.34 4.69
N CYS A 88 -0.27 6.64 3.51
CA CYS A 88 -1.67 7.06 3.33
C CYS A 88 -2.24 6.56 2.01
N LEU A 89 -3.56 6.63 1.87
CA LEU A 89 -4.23 6.35 0.59
C LEU A 89 -4.16 7.59 -0.31
N ASP A 90 -4.66 8.72 0.16
CA ASP A 90 -4.69 9.99 -0.55
C ASP A 90 -3.79 11.04 0.11
N VAL A 91 -3.28 11.99 -0.67
CA VAL A 91 -2.51 13.13 -0.14
C VAL A 91 -3.35 14.39 -0.17
N THR A 92 -3.54 14.97 1.01
CA THR A 92 -4.24 16.25 1.21
C THR A 92 -3.36 17.21 2.01
N GLU A 93 -3.76 18.48 2.12
CA GLU A 93 -3.06 19.45 2.99
C GLU A 93 -3.00 18.96 4.45
N GLN A 94 -4.04 18.25 4.92
CA GLN A 94 -4.10 17.69 6.29
C GLN A 94 -3.12 16.52 6.48
N ILE A 95 -2.90 15.70 5.47
CA ILE A 95 -1.91 14.62 5.47
C ILE A 95 -0.49 15.20 5.55
N VAL A 96 -0.21 16.29 4.83
CA VAL A 96 1.08 16.99 4.95
C VAL A 96 1.26 17.56 6.36
N ASP A 97 0.21 18.15 6.96
CA ASP A 97 0.24 18.62 8.35
C ASP A 97 0.50 17.47 9.34
N GLU A 98 -0.09 16.30 9.09
CA GLU A 98 0.15 15.11 9.91
C GLU A 98 1.60 14.63 9.78
N ALA A 99 2.17 14.59 8.56
CA ALA A 99 3.57 14.24 8.34
C ALA A 99 4.52 15.17 9.09
N VAL A 100 4.32 16.48 8.96
CA VAL A 100 5.12 17.51 9.67
C VAL A 100 5.03 17.34 11.19
N ARG A 101 3.83 17.14 11.72
CA ARG A 101 3.62 16.95 13.18
C ARG A 101 4.30 15.69 13.72
N LEU A 102 4.40 14.65 12.90
CA LEU A 102 5.08 13.39 13.24
C LEU A 102 6.60 13.43 12.97
N GLY A 103 7.12 14.52 12.40
CA GLY A 103 8.52 14.65 12.01
C GLY A 103 8.89 13.80 10.78
N CYS A 104 7.91 13.42 9.95
CA CYS A 104 8.12 12.68 8.72
C CYS A 104 8.40 13.63 7.56
N ASN A 105 9.48 13.38 6.82
CA ASN A 105 9.81 14.09 5.59
C ASN A 105 9.51 13.30 4.31
N LEU A 106 8.88 12.12 4.44
CA LEU A 106 8.44 11.29 3.33
C LEU A 106 6.96 10.92 3.51
N ILE A 107 6.16 11.12 2.47
CA ILE A 107 4.81 10.57 2.35
C ILE A 107 4.83 9.52 1.24
N VAL A 108 4.36 8.31 1.54
CA VAL A 108 4.09 7.26 0.55
C VAL A 108 2.59 7.11 0.46
N SER A 109 2.03 7.40 -0.71
CA SER A 109 0.59 7.32 -0.96
C SER A 109 0.25 6.29 -2.02
N HIS A 110 -0.99 5.83 -2.01
CA HIS A 110 -1.53 5.03 -3.12
C HIS A 110 -1.89 5.95 -4.29
N HIS A 111 -2.82 6.86 -4.09
CA HIS A 111 -3.25 7.77 -5.15
C HIS A 111 -2.23 8.87 -5.42
N PRO A 112 -1.90 9.14 -6.70
CA PRO A 112 -1.00 10.23 -7.06
C PRO A 112 -1.66 11.59 -6.78
N LEU A 113 -0.96 12.43 -6.00
CA LEU A 113 -1.40 13.80 -5.75
C LEU A 113 -1.55 14.57 -7.08
N ILE A 114 -0.57 14.42 -7.98
CA ILE A 114 -0.56 15.06 -9.30
C ILE A 114 -1.02 14.04 -10.34
N PHE A 115 -2.31 13.69 -10.34
CA PHE A 115 -2.86 12.76 -11.33
C PHE A 115 -2.95 13.40 -12.72
N ARG A 116 -3.29 14.70 -12.80
CA ARG A 116 -3.33 15.47 -14.04
C ARG A 116 -2.18 16.46 -14.07
N LYS A 117 -1.58 16.67 -15.25
CA LYS A 117 -0.47 17.61 -15.42
C LYS A 117 -0.84 19.00 -14.92
N LEU A 118 0.04 19.57 -14.07
CA LEU A 118 -0.09 20.95 -13.61
C LEU A 118 0.53 21.90 -14.64
N SER A 119 -0.20 22.94 -15.02
CA SER A 119 0.34 24.02 -15.85
C SER A 119 0.95 25.15 -15.03
N CYS A 120 0.59 25.25 -13.75
CA CYS A 120 1.13 26.22 -12.80
C CYS A 120 0.99 25.70 -11.38
N VAL A 121 1.70 26.30 -10.42
CA VAL A 121 1.60 26.02 -8.99
C VAL A 121 1.37 27.35 -8.26
N CYS A 122 0.10 27.79 -8.18
CA CYS A 122 -0.30 29.07 -7.61
C CYS A 122 -1.37 28.97 -6.52
N GLY A 123 -1.76 27.74 -6.12
CA GLY A 123 -2.72 27.52 -5.05
C GLY A 123 -4.19 27.57 -5.46
N ALA A 124 -4.50 27.51 -6.78
CA ALA A 124 -5.86 27.63 -7.30
C ALA A 124 -6.80 26.48 -6.88
N ASP A 125 -6.23 25.27 -6.70
CA ASP A 125 -6.97 24.09 -6.28
C ASP A 125 -6.25 23.37 -5.11
N TYR A 126 -6.86 22.31 -4.59
CA TYR A 126 -6.30 21.55 -3.45
C TYR A 126 -4.97 20.89 -3.80
N VAL A 127 -4.78 20.40 -5.04
CA VAL A 127 -3.54 19.75 -5.48
C VAL A 127 -2.38 20.75 -5.41
N GLN A 128 -2.56 21.93 -6.02
CA GLN A 128 -1.55 23.00 -6.02
C GLN A 128 -1.22 23.47 -4.59
N ARG A 129 -2.24 23.65 -3.72
CA ARG A 129 -2.02 24.02 -2.31
C ARG A 129 -1.24 22.95 -1.56
N THR A 130 -1.57 21.67 -1.78
CA THR A 130 -0.87 20.55 -1.15
C THR A 130 0.58 20.47 -1.64
N VAL A 131 0.84 20.65 -2.94
CA VAL A 131 2.21 20.72 -3.51
C VAL A 131 3.01 21.86 -2.88
N ILE A 132 2.43 23.08 -2.82
CA ILE A 132 3.08 24.23 -2.18
C ILE A 132 3.41 23.92 -0.71
N LYS A 133 2.47 23.32 0.02
CA LYS A 133 2.63 22.97 1.43
C LYS A 133 3.74 21.93 1.63
N ALA A 134 3.78 20.88 0.81
CA ALA A 134 4.82 19.86 0.85
C ALA A 134 6.21 20.47 0.60
N ILE A 135 6.35 21.30 -0.45
CA ILE A 135 7.62 21.98 -0.76
C ILE A 135 8.08 22.90 0.37
N LYS A 136 7.16 23.68 0.96
CA LYS A 136 7.50 24.61 2.07
C LYS A 136 7.94 23.91 3.34
N ASN A 137 7.61 22.64 3.52
CA ASN A 137 7.94 21.83 4.69
C ASN A 137 8.99 20.74 4.40
N ASP A 138 9.64 20.79 3.23
CA ASP A 138 10.64 19.80 2.79
C ASP A 138 10.11 18.35 2.84
N VAL A 139 8.81 18.16 2.56
CA VAL A 139 8.15 16.85 2.53
C VAL A 139 8.17 16.32 1.10
N VAL A 140 8.72 15.12 0.93
CA VAL A 140 8.73 14.39 -0.34
C VAL A 140 7.49 13.51 -0.43
N ILE A 141 6.85 13.48 -1.61
CA ILE A 141 5.66 12.68 -1.88
C ILE A 141 5.95 11.70 -3.01
N VAL A 142 5.72 10.41 -2.74
CA VAL A 142 5.83 9.31 -3.70
C VAL A 142 4.50 8.56 -3.72
N SER A 143 3.99 8.28 -4.91
CA SER A 143 2.72 7.56 -5.08
C SER A 143 2.94 6.25 -5.82
N MET A 144 2.37 5.16 -5.29
CA MET A 144 2.41 3.83 -5.88
C MET A 144 0.97 3.40 -6.14
N HIS A 145 0.51 3.61 -7.36
CA HIS A 145 -0.90 3.55 -7.75
C HIS A 145 -1.20 2.26 -8.55
N THR A 146 -1.58 2.35 -9.81
CA THR A 146 -1.95 1.17 -10.60
C THR A 146 -0.80 0.18 -10.82
N ASN A 147 0.44 0.60 -10.69
CA ASN A 147 1.58 -0.31 -10.60
C ASN A 147 1.53 -1.19 -9.35
N MET A 148 1.09 -0.65 -8.20
CA MET A 148 0.92 -1.40 -6.95
C MET A 148 -0.31 -2.31 -7.01
N ASP A 149 -1.39 -1.89 -7.70
CA ASP A 149 -2.56 -2.76 -7.96
C ASP A 149 -2.16 -3.97 -8.78
N SER A 150 -1.34 -3.75 -9.80
CA SER A 150 -0.91 -4.78 -10.75
C SER A 150 0.17 -5.71 -10.21
N ALA A 151 0.94 -5.31 -9.20
CA ALA A 151 2.05 -6.10 -8.67
C ALA A 151 1.58 -7.31 -7.86
N TRP A 152 2.32 -8.44 -7.95
CA TRP A 152 2.10 -9.57 -7.06
C TRP A 152 2.40 -9.19 -5.60
N GLY A 153 1.48 -9.51 -4.70
CA GLY A 153 1.55 -9.06 -3.31
C GLY A 153 1.10 -7.62 -3.07
N GLY A 154 0.70 -6.90 -4.13
CA GLY A 154 0.14 -5.54 -4.04
C GLY A 154 -1.32 -5.50 -3.61
N VAL A 155 -2.05 -4.46 -4.00
CA VAL A 155 -3.40 -4.15 -3.49
C VAL A 155 -4.38 -5.30 -3.69
N ASN A 156 -4.50 -5.82 -4.91
CA ASN A 156 -5.45 -6.90 -5.22
C ASN A 156 -5.13 -8.20 -4.46
N CYS A 157 -3.85 -8.51 -4.29
CA CYS A 157 -3.42 -9.65 -3.47
C CYS A 157 -3.73 -9.41 -1.98
N LYS A 158 -3.61 -8.17 -1.50
CA LYS A 158 -3.93 -7.81 -0.11
C LYS A 158 -5.43 -7.95 0.18
N ILE A 159 -6.28 -7.55 -0.76
CA ILE A 159 -7.74 -7.78 -0.68
C ILE A 159 -8.02 -9.29 -0.59
N ALA A 160 -7.41 -10.09 -1.47
CA ALA A 160 -7.58 -11.55 -1.48
C ALA A 160 -7.10 -12.20 -0.17
N GLU A 161 -5.94 -11.78 0.37
CA GLU A 161 -5.41 -12.22 1.66
C GLU A 161 -6.41 -11.97 2.80
N LYS A 162 -6.94 -10.74 2.87
CA LYS A 162 -7.92 -10.37 3.90
C LYS A 162 -9.22 -11.17 3.81
N MET A 163 -9.63 -11.55 2.61
CA MET A 163 -10.77 -12.43 2.38
C MET A 163 -10.46 -13.90 2.72
N GLY A 164 -9.20 -14.28 2.86
CA GLY A 164 -8.78 -15.67 3.08
C GLY A 164 -8.88 -16.54 1.83
N LEU A 165 -8.66 -15.95 0.64
CA LEU A 165 -8.62 -16.69 -0.61
C LEU A 165 -7.28 -17.41 -0.79
N GLU A 166 -7.33 -18.59 -1.39
CA GLU A 166 -6.19 -19.44 -1.74
C GLU A 166 -6.07 -19.55 -3.26
N ASN A 167 -4.97 -20.16 -3.73
CA ASN A 167 -4.70 -20.44 -5.15
C ASN A 167 -4.80 -19.20 -6.05
N LEU A 168 -4.22 -18.08 -5.57
CA LEU A 168 -4.29 -16.81 -6.25
C LEU A 168 -3.56 -16.85 -7.59
N ARG A 169 -4.11 -16.19 -8.60
CA ARG A 169 -3.47 -15.91 -9.87
C ARG A 169 -3.98 -14.60 -10.45
N PHE A 170 -3.22 -14.03 -11.36
CA PHE A 170 -3.67 -12.86 -12.13
C PHE A 170 -4.78 -13.24 -13.13
N PHE A 171 -5.67 -12.27 -13.42
CA PHE A 171 -6.60 -12.28 -14.54
C PHE A 171 -6.69 -10.87 -15.15
N GLY A 172 -7.38 -10.75 -16.28
CA GLY A 172 -7.34 -9.52 -17.09
C GLY A 172 -6.03 -9.40 -17.88
N LYS A 173 -5.67 -8.16 -18.25
CA LYS A 173 -4.43 -7.90 -18.99
C LYS A 173 -3.24 -8.13 -18.08
N GLN A 174 -2.32 -8.98 -18.51
CA GLN A 174 -1.07 -9.25 -17.80
C GLN A 174 0.09 -8.54 -18.50
N ARG A 175 1.10 -8.15 -17.71
CA ARG A 175 2.32 -7.47 -18.17
C ARG A 175 3.54 -8.18 -17.61
N GLU A 176 4.61 -8.20 -18.40
CA GLU A 176 5.93 -8.66 -17.99
C GLU A 176 6.93 -7.51 -18.15
N VAL A 177 7.60 -7.18 -17.07
CA VAL A 177 8.52 -6.03 -17.02
C VAL A 177 9.89 -6.51 -16.59
N PRO A 178 10.96 -6.30 -17.40
CA PRO A 178 12.32 -6.54 -16.96
C PRO A 178 12.76 -5.47 -15.96
N VAL A 179 13.26 -5.90 -14.79
CA VAL A 179 13.86 -5.02 -13.78
C VAL A 179 15.28 -5.46 -13.49
N PRO A 180 16.20 -4.54 -13.10
CA PRO A 180 17.54 -4.92 -12.69
C PRO A 180 17.52 -5.90 -11.51
N GLY A 181 18.31 -6.97 -11.58
CA GLY A 181 18.47 -7.91 -10.46
C GLY A 181 19.29 -7.30 -9.32
N ASP A 182 19.09 -7.80 -8.10
CA ASP A 182 19.72 -7.26 -6.88
C ASP A 182 21.27 -7.43 -6.89
N ASP A 183 21.79 -8.53 -7.46
CA ASP A 183 23.20 -8.92 -7.36
C ASP A 183 24.04 -8.63 -8.61
N ASP A 184 23.40 -8.31 -9.73
CA ASP A 184 24.10 -8.10 -11.00
C ASP A 184 23.30 -7.14 -11.89
N ARG A 185 23.81 -5.93 -12.11
CA ARG A 185 23.17 -4.90 -12.97
C ARG A 185 22.99 -5.36 -14.42
N ASP A 186 23.70 -6.39 -14.84
CA ASP A 186 23.61 -6.97 -16.18
C ASP A 186 22.56 -8.09 -16.30
N ARG A 187 21.97 -8.53 -15.17
CA ARG A 187 20.87 -9.50 -15.15
C ARG A 187 19.54 -8.83 -14.88
N SER A 188 18.62 -8.96 -15.80
CA SER A 188 17.22 -8.56 -15.58
C SER A 188 16.40 -9.72 -15.01
N VAL A 189 15.55 -9.39 -14.04
CA VAL A 189 14.50 -10.28 -13.53
C VAL A 189 13.18 -9.84 -14.13
N ILE A 190 12.37 -10.79 -14.60
CA ILE A 190 11.03 -10.48 -15.12
C ILE A 190 10.05 -10.40 -13.95
N VAL A 191 9.49 -9.22 -13.73
CA VAL A 191 8.37 -9.01 -12.80
C VAL A 191 7.08 -9.10 -13.60
N ARG A 192 6.13 -9.90 -13.09
CA ARG A 192 4.80 -10.06 -13.68
C ARG A 192 3.78 -9.26 -12.90
N GLY A 193 2.84 -8.67 -13.63
CA GLY A 193 1.69 -7.98 -13.08
C GLY A 193 0.41 -8.31 -13.84
N GLY A 194 -0.74 -8.03 -13.23
CA GLY A 194 -2.05 -8.21 -13.84
C GLY A 194 -3.06 -7.23 -13.29
N ASP A 195 -4.08 -6.89 -14.08
CA ASP A 195 -5.08 -5.89 -13.71
C ASP A 195 -5.94 -6.34 -12.52
N GLY A 196 -6.12 -7.64 -12.32
CA GLY A 196 -6.87 -8.21 -11.20
C GLY A 196 -6.30 -9.53 -10.71
N VAL A 197 -6.81 -9.99 -9.57
CA VAL A 197 -6.46 -11.27 -8.94
C VAL A 197 -7.71 -12.11 -8.78
N ILE A 198 -7.60 -13.41 -9.05
CA ILE A 198 -8.67 -14.39 -8.84
C ILE A 198 -8.15 -15.50 -7.91
N GLY A 199 -9.00 -15.95 -6.99
CA GLY A 199 -8.67 -16.99 -6.03
C GLY A 199 -9.91 -17.78 -5.61
N GLU A 200 -9.74 -18.71 -4.69
CA GLU A 200 -10.81 -19.59 -4.25
C GLU A 200 -10.87 -19.66 -2.72
N PHE A 201 -12.08 -19.73 -2.17
CA PHE A 201 -12.25 -20.15 -0.78
C PHE A 201 -11.99 -21.65 -0.63
N ALA A 202 -11.36 -22.06 0.45
CA ALA A 202 -11.18 -23.49 0.78
C ALA A 202 -12.53 -24.21 0.90
N LYS A 203 -13.56 -23.51 1.41
CA LYS A 203 -14.95 -23.98 1.50
C LYS A 203 -15.86 -22.94 0.85
N PRO A 204 -16.76 -23.35 -0.06
CA PRO A 204 -17.78 -22.46 -0.60
C PRO A 204 -18.68 -21.90 0.50
N MET A 205 -19.26 -20.72 0.28
CA MET A 205 -20.21 -20.09 1.20
C MET A 205 -21.42 -19.51 0.47
N ALA A 206 -22.54 -19.34 1.15
CA ALA A 206 -23.72 -18.71 0.60
C ALA A 206 -23.47 -17.21 0.31
N ALA A 207 -24.21 -16.63 -0.64
CA ALA A 207 -24.01 -15.25 -1.07
C ALA A 207 -24.25 -14.21 0.04
N ASP A 208 -25.19 -14.46 0.94
CA ASP A 208 -25.46 -13.60 2.11
C ASP A 208 -24.33 -13.66 3.15
N ASP A 209 -23.76 -14.86 3.40
CA ASP A 209 -22.55 -15.02 4.23
C ASP A 209 -21.35 -14.31 3.61
N PHE A 210 -21.20 -14.40 2.29
CA PHE A 210 -20.15 -13.70 1.55
C PHE A 210 -20.25 -12.18 1.71
N VAL A 211 -21.44 -11.60 1.51
CA VAL A 211 -21.67 -10.16 1.72
C VAL A 211 -21.39 -9.76 3.17
N THR A 212 -21.86 -10.56 4.13
CA THR A 212 -21.62 -10.33 5.56
C THR A 212 -20.13 -10.39 5.91
N MET A 213 -19.40 -11.34 5.33
CA MET A 213 -17.96 -11.47 5.49
C MET A 213 -17.23 -10.24 4.95
N LEU A 214 -17.57 -9.77 3.74
CA LEU A 214 -16.97 -8.55 3.16
C LEU A 214 -17.19 -7.34 4.08
N LYS A 215 -18.41 -7.12 4.56
CA LYS A 215 -18.71 -6.00 5.48
C LYS A 215 -17.84 -6.05 6.73
N ARG A 216 -17.68 -7.20 7.33
CA ARG A 216 -16.87 -7.37 8.54
C ARG A 216 -15.39 -7.21 8.31
N VAL A 217 -14.85 -7.79 7.21
CA VAL A 217 -13.40 -7.83 6.93
C VAL A 217 -12.89 -6.46 6.52
N PHE A 218 -13.70 -5.72 5.75
CA PHE A 218 -13.32 -4.42 5.20
C PHE A 218 -13.89 -3.23 5.97
N ASP A 219 -14.54 -3.49 7.10
CA ASP A 219 -15.18 -2.45 7.95
C ASP A 219 -16.13 -1.54 7.13
N VAL A 220 -17.07 -2.16 6.41
CA VAL A 220 -17.98 -1.51 5.48
C VAL A 220 -19.40 -1.58 6.05
N GLU A 221 -20.04 -0.43 6.31
CA GLU A 221 -21.41 -0.39 6.80
C GLU A 221 -22.42 -0.87 5.75
N CYS A 222 -22.22 -0.47 4.50
CA CYS A 222 -23.04 -0.92 3.37
C CYS A 222 -22.18 -1.16 2.13
N LEU A 223 -22.59 -2.08 1.28
CA LEU A 223 -22.03 -2.31 -0.05
C LEU A 223 -23.15 -2.39 -1.08
N MET A 224 -22.84 -2.11 -2.34
CA MET A 224 -23.78 -2.32 -3.43
C MET A 224 -23.57 -3.73 -4.00
N ALA A 225 -24.67 -4.40 -4.30
CA ALA A 225 -24.65 -5.75 -4.90
C ALA A 225 -25.80 -5.90 -5.90
N ASN A 226 -25.66 -6.81 -6.84
CA ASN A 226 -26.80 -7.32 -7.60
C ASN A 226 -27.63 -8.31 -6.78
N GLN A 227 -28.66 -8.91 -7.38
CA GLN A 227 -29.43 -9.96 -6.73
C GLN A 227 -28.53 -11.07 -6.22
N LEU A 228 -28.70 -11.46 -4.94
CA LEU A 228 -27.88 -12.51 -4.33
C LEU A 228 -28.00 -13.83 -5.10
N LEU A 229 -26.88 -14.47 -5.35
CA LEU A 229 -26.82 -15.77 -6.00
C LEU A 229 -27.53 -16.84 -5.15
N ARG A 230 -28.22 -17.76 -5.81
CA ARG A 230 -28.84 -18.94 -5.17
C ARG A 230 -27.88 -20.11 -4.99
N ARG A 231 -26.71 -20.03 -5.63
CA ARG A 231 -25.62 -21.01 -5.50
C ARG A 231 -24.49 -20.47 -4.62
N GLU A 232 -23.69 -21.37 -4.12
CA GLU A 232 -22.54 -21.01 -3.29
C GLU A 232 -21.44 -20.30 -4.11
N ILE A 233 -20.69 -19.46 -3.41
CA ILE A 233 -19.53 -18.72 -3.93
C ILE A 233 -18.26 -19.43 -3.46
N ARG A 234 -17.42 -19.82 -4.40
CA ARG A 234 -16.10 -20.38 -4.16
C ARG A 234 -15.00 -19.58 -4.85
N LYS A 235 -15.14 -19.33 -6.13
CA LYS A 235 -14.15 -18.62 -6.95
C LYS A 235 -14.49 -17.14 -7.01
N VAL A 236 -13.53 -16.29 -6.61
CA VAL A 236 -13.73 -14.83 -6.50
C VAL A 236 -12.68 -14.11 -7.31
N ALA A 237 -13.12 -13.24 -8.21
CA ALA A 237 -12.29 -12.28 -8.93
C ALA A 237 -12.31 -10.93 -8.21
N ILE A 238 -11.18 -10.23 -8.17
CA ILE A 238 -10.96 -9.01 -7.41
C ILE A 238 -10.25 -7.98 -8.28
N CYS A 239 -10.77 -6.76 -8.29
CA CYS A 239 -10.08 -5.57 -8.72
C CYS A 239 -10.50 -4.40 -7.83
N GLY A 240 -9.61 -3.94 -6.93
CA GLY A 240 -9.84 -2.78 -6.07
C GLY A 240 -10.08 -1.50 -6.87
N GLY A 241 -10.50 -0.42 -6.19
CA GLY A 241 -10.77 0.86 -6.82
C GLY A 241 -11.82 0.80 -7.94
N ALA A 242 -11.54 1.44 -9.05
CA ALA A 242 -12.43 1.52 -10.22
C ALA A 242 -12.25 0.32 -11.17
N GLY A 243 -12.50 -0.89 -10.68
CA GLY A 243 -12.23 -2.15 -11.37
C GLY A 243 -13.35 -2.69 -12.27
N SER A 244 -14.46 -1.98 -12.45
CA SER A 244 -15.66 -2.49 -13.16
C SER A 244 -15.39 -3.00 -14.58
N PHE A 245 -14.35 -2.49 -15.23
CA PHE A 245 -13.95 -2.90 -16.58
C PHE A 245 -13.54 -4.38 -16.69
N LEU A 246 -13.23 -5.05 -15.58
CA LEU A 246 -12.85 -6.46 -15.54
C LEU A 246 -14.02 -7.43 -15.32
N LEU A 247 -15.26 -6.93 -15.21
CA LEU A 247 -16.43 -7.80 -14.97
C LEU A 247 -16.58 -8.87 -16.06
N GLY A 248 -16.38 -8.50 -17.33
CA GLY A 248 -16.47 -9.43 -18.46
C GLY A 248 -15.42 -10.54 -18.38
N GLU A 249 -14.19 -10.20 -18.05
CA GLU A 249 -13.08 -11.15 -17.87
C GLU A 249 -13.33 -12.05 -16.65
N ALA A 250 -13.84 -11.49 -15.53
CA ALA A 250 -14.19 -12.28 -14.35
C ALA A 250 -15.25 -13.35 -14.66
N ILE A 251 -16.26 -13.01 -15.46
CA ILE A 251 -17.27 -13.95 -15.96
C ILE A 251 -16.60 -15.00 -16.85
N GLY A 252 -15.74 -14.58 -17.78
CA GLY A 252 -15.00 -15.48 -18.69
C GLY A 252 -14.11 -16.47 -17.96
N GLU A 253 -13.54 -16.08 -16.82
CA GLU A 253 -12.75 -16.94 -15.93
C GLU A 253 -13.61 -17.86 -15.06
N GLY A 254 -14.93 -17.77 -15.16
CA GLY A 254 -15.89 -18.57 -14.39
C GLY A 254 -15.87 -18.23 -12.91
N ALA A 255 -15.67 -16.95 -12.55
CA ALA A 255 -15.79 -16.51 -11.17
C ALA A 255 -17.25 -16.59 -10.69
N ASP A 256 -17.44 -17.00 -9.44
CA ASP A 256 -18.75 -16.96 -8.77
C ASP A 256 -19.09 -15.57 -8.26
N ALA A 257 -18.05 -14.79 -7.89
CA ALA A 257 -18.19 -13.41 -7.45
C ALA A 257 -17.12 -12.51 -8.05
N PHE A 258 -17.47 -11.22 -8.21
CA PHE A 258 -16.57 -10.14 -8.57
C PHE A 258 -16.64 -9.03 -7.52
N VAL A 259 -15.48 -8.70 -6.93
CA VAL A 259 -15.34 -7.69 -5.88
C VAL A 259 -14.56 -6.50 -6.43
N THR A 260 -15.11 -5.30 -6.30
CA THR A 260 -14.48 -4.05 -6.75
C THR A 260 -14.86 -2.88 -5.84
N GLY A 261 -14.20 -1.73 -6.01
CA GLY A 261 -14.50 -0.51 -5.28
C GLY A 261 -15.60 0.32 -5.94
N GLU A 262 -15.67 0.35 -7.26
CA GLU A 262 -16.63 1.16 -8.03
C GLU A 262 -17.24 0.40 -9.19
N MET A 263 -18.53 0.68 -9.47
CA MET A 263 -19.25 0.13 -10.62
C MET A 263 -20.39 1.05 -11.04
N GLY A 264 -20.57 1.25 -12.33
CA GLY A 264 -21.65 2.04 -12.88
C GLY A 264 -23.01 1.34 -12.79
N TYR A 265 -24.11 2.11 -12.65
CA TYR A 265 -25.46 1.57 -12.52
C TYR A 265 -25.82 0.56 -13.61
N HIS A 266 -25.45 0.83 -14.86
CA HIS A 266 -25.79 -0.04 -15.99
C HIS A 266 -24.96 -1.33 -16.06
N ASP A 267 -23.83 -1.42 -15.36
CA ASP A 267 -22.96 -2.60 -15.37
C ASP A 267 -23.54 -3.75 -14.52
N TYR A 268 -24.63 -3.51 -13.77
CA TYR A 268 -25.30 -4.54 -12.99
C TYR A 268 -26.32 -5.39 -13.80
N PHE A 269 -26.76 -4.88 -14.95
CA PHE A 269 -27.82 -5.52 -15.72
C PHE A 269 -27.31 -6.74 -16.51
N GLY A 270 -28.15 -7.76 -16.62
CA GLY A 270 -27.89 -8.96 -17.42
C GLY A 270 -26.97 -9.98 -16.74
N HIS A 271 -26.65 -9.80 -15.48
CA HIS A 271 -25.76 -10.69 -14.72
C HIS A 271 -26.49 -11.40 -13.56
N GLU A 272 -27.83 -11.36 -13.56
CA GLU A 272 -28.66 -12.02 -12.55
C GLU A 272 -28.40 -13.51 -12.52
N GLN A 273 -28.06 -14.06 -11.34
CA GLN A 273 -27.70 -15.46 -11.15
C GLN A 273 -26.46 -15.95 -11.95
N GLN A 274 -25.78 -15.09 -12.69
CA GLN A 274 -24.54 -15.40 -13.40
C GLN A 274 -23.31 -15.25 -12.50
N ILE A 275 -23.16 -14.10 -11.87
CA ILE A 275 -22.07 -13.75 -10.96
C ILE A 275 -22.58 -12.86 -9.82
N GLN A 276 -22.04 -13.02 -8.62
CA GLN A 276 -22.29 -12.10 -7.51
C GLN A 276 -21.38 -10.87 -7.67
N ILE A 277 -21.97 -9.73 -7.95
CA ILE A 277 -21.25 -8.46 -7.92
C ILE A 277 -21.28 -7.90 -6.50
N ALA A 278 -20.14 -7.46 -5.98
CA ALA A 278 -20.03 -6.80 -4.68
C ALA A 278 -19.12 -5.58 -4.79
N VAL A 279 -19.68 -4.40 -4.56
CA VAL A 279 -18.98 -3.10 -4.66
C VAL A 279 -18.86 -2.50 -3.28
N MET A 280 -17.62 -2.47 -2.77
CA MET A 280 -17.33 -2.13 -1.37
C MET A 280 -17.13 -0.63 -1.12
N GLY A 281 -16.92 0.15 -2.15
CA GLY A 281 -16.41 1.52 -2.11
C GLY A 281 -14.93 1.59 -2.42
N HIS A 282 -14.51 2.66 -3.11
CA HIS A 282 -13.13 2.87 -3.57
C HIS A 282 -12.16 2.84 -2.38
N TYR A 283 -12.36 3.78 -1.44
CA TYR A 283 -11.54 3.86 -0.23
C TYR A 283 -11.48 2.55 0.54
N GLN A 284 -12.62 1.89 0.75
CA GLN A 284 -12.72 0.68 1.55
C GLN A 284 -11.98 -0.51 0.92
N SER A 285 -11.95 -0.60 -0.41
CA SER A 285 -11.23 -1.65 -1.11
C SER A 285 -9.70 -1.48 -1.04
N GLU A 286 -9.21 -0.25 -0.91
CA GLU A 286 -7.78 0.06 -1.03
C GLU A 286 -7.12 0.53 0.28
N GLN A 287 -7.88 0.83 1.34
CA GLN A 287 -7.36 1.35 2.60
C GLN A 287 -6.21 0.53 3.22
N TYR A 288 -6.13 -0.76 2.90
CA TYR A 288 -5.10 -1.66 3.41
C TYR A 288 -3.79 -1.63 2.60
N THR A 289 -3.71 -0.83 1.54
CA THR A 289 -2.47 -0.60 0.78
C THR A 289 -1.35 -0.06 1.68
N ASN A 290 -1.71 0.72 2.70
CA ASN A 290 -0.77 1.22 3.69
C ASN A 290 -0.02 0.10 4.44
N GLU A 291 -0.64 -1.06 4.65
CA GLU A 291 0.02 -2.24 5.24
C GLU A 291 1.09 -2.79 4.27
N VAL A 292 0.79 -2.85 2.97
CA VAL A 292 1.74 -3.27 1.94
C VAL A 292 2.95 -2.34 1.90
N PHE A 293 2.73 -1.02 1.90
CA PHE A 293 3.82 -0.03 1.95
C PHE A 293 4.70 -0.21 3.17
N ARG A 294 4.09 -0.35 4.35
CA ARG A 294 4.82 -0.57 5.60
C ARG A 294 5.72 -1.79 5.49
N ASP A 295 5.18 -2.91 5.03
CA ASP A 295 5.89 -4.17 4.94
C ASP A 295 7.05 -4.10 3.95
N ILE A 296 6.88 -3.44 2.79
CA ILE A 296 7.96 -3.18 1.83
C ILE A 296 9.07 -2.32 2.45
N VAL A 297 8.70 -1.19 3.04
CA VAL A 297 9.68 -0.24 3.60
C VAL A 297 10.42 -0.86 4.79
N GLN A 298 9.74 -1.53 5.71
CA GLN A 298 10.37 -2.15 6.87
C GLN A 298 11.30 -3.30 6.50
N ASN A 299 10.95 -4.09 5.47
CA ASN A 299 11.80 -5.19 5.00
C ASN A 299 13.04 -4.68 4.27
N ALA A 300 12.91 -3.68 3.41
CA ALA A 300 14.02 -3.15 2.61
C ALA A 300 14.88 -2.12 3.37
N CYS A 301 14.25 -1.32 4.24
CA CYS A 301 14.84 -0.20 4.96
C CYS A 301 14.50 -0.28 6.47
N PRO A 302 14.99 -1.27 7.22
CA PRO A 302 14.55 -1.57 8.59
C PRO A 302 14.83 -0.46 9.62
N GLY A 303 15.56 0.59 9.23
CA GLY A 303 15.82 1.78 10.07
C GLY A 303 14.77 2.89 9.93
N VAL A 304 13.88 2.81 8.94
CA VAL A 304 12.88 3.84 8.66
C VAL A 304 11.66 3.66 9.57
N SER A 305 11.30 4.73 10.31
CA SER A 305 10.06 4.75 11.07
C SER A 305 8.87 4.96 10.14
N CYS A 306 7.93 4.01 10.10
CA CYS A 306 6.71 4.08 9.31
C CYS A 306 5.51 4.39 10.21
N HIS A 307 4.73 5.40 9.84
CA HIS A 307 3.51 5.81 10.49
C HIS A 307 2.33 5.63 9.53
N MET A 308 1.26 4.99 10.00
CA MET A 308 0.00 4.94 9.28
C MET A 308 -0.74 6.26 9.50
N ALA A 309 -1.22 6.90 8.44
CA ALA A 309 -2.02 8.12 8.56
C ALA A 309 -3.29 7.86 9.38
N LYS A 310 -3.58 8.76 10.30
CA LYS A 310 -4.81 8.74 11.12
C LYS A 310 -5.87 9.66 10.53
N THR A 311 -5.48 10.61 9.71
CA THR A 311 -6.39 11.50 8.99
C THR A 311 -7.18 10.65 7.99
N ASN A 312 -8.50 10.59 8.16
CA ASN A 312 -9.40 9.94 7.20
C ASN A 312 -9.51 10.82 5.96
N THR A 313 -9.13 10.28 4.80
CA THR A 313 -9.19 10.98 3.52
C THR A 313 -10.38 10.56 2.66
N ASN A 314 -11.22 9.62 3.14
CA ASN A 314 -12.42 9.22 2.40
C ASN A 314 -13.37 10.41 2.23
N PRO A 315 -13.63 10.89 1.00
CA PRO A 315 -14.53 12.03 0.77
C PRO A 315 -16.02 11.63 0.79
N ILE A 316 -16.31 10.32 0.83
CA ILE A 316 -17.67 9.78 0.73
C ILE A 316 -18.19 9.50 2.14
N ILE A 317 -19.37 10.02 2.44
CA ILE A 317 -20.08 9.78 3.69
C ILE A 317 -21.32 8.93 3.36
N TYR A 318 -21.49 7.82 4.06
CA TYR A 318 -22.68 6.97 3.98
C TYR A 318 -23.65 7.43 5.05
N LEU A 319 -24.88 7.82 4.64
CA LEU A 319 -25.93 8.38 5.50
C LEU A 319 -27.09 7.40 5.64
#